data_ca06708c549b32e2f7a0a593259a5f67
#
_entry.id   ca06708c549b32e2f7a0a593259a5f67
#
_cell.length_a   1.000
_cell.length_b   1.000
_cell.length_c   1.000
_cell.angle_alpha   90.00
_cell.angle_beta   90.00
_cell.angle_gamma   90.00
#
_symmetry.space_group_name_H-M   'P 1'
#
loop_
_entity.id
_entity.type
_entity.pdbx_description
1 polymer ?
#
loop_
_entity_poly.entity_id
_entity_poly.type
_entity_poly.pdbx_seq_one_letter_code
_entity_poly.pdbx_strand_id
1 'polypeptide(L)'
;MKDLTLDEYLKEQLKDTEFKREWEKSEAAYQVTRELIRARIEGKITQRQLAQRAGTTQAVISRIENMTVSPSLGLVQRIANSLGKKLEIKFT
;
A
#
# COMPACT_ATOMS: atom_id res chain seq x y z
N MET A 1 16.57 7.34 11.15
CA MET A 1 15.35 7.92 10.59
C MET A 1 14.28 7.98 11.69
N LYS A 2 13.62 9.11 11.81
CA LYS A 2 12.58 9.27 12.82
C LYS A 2 11.34 8.46 12.43
N ASP A 3 10.82 7.66 13.35
CA ASP A 3 9.58 6.94 13.12
C ASP A 3 8.42 7.92 13.16
N LEU A 4 7.71 8.03 12.04
CA LEU A 4 6.54 8.87 11.92
C LEU A 4 5.29 8.01 11.99
N THR A 5 4.25 8.51 12.64
CA THR A 5 2.94 7.90 12.57
C THR A 5 2.37 8.11 11.16
N LEU A 6 1.39 7.32 10.79
CA LEU A 6 0.70 7.51 9.51
C LEU A 6 0.18 8.95 9.37
N ASP A 7 -0.46 9.48 10.41
CA ASP A 7 -1.01 10.82 10.40
C ASP A 7 0.07 11.88 10.22
N GLU A 8 1.18 11.76 10.94
CA GLU A 8 2.29 12.69 10.83
C GLU A 8 2.90 12.66 9.44
N TYR A 9 3.11 11.46 8.91
CA TYR A 9 3.67 11.29 7.57
C TYR A 9 2.77 11.91 6.52
N LEU A 10 1.46 11.63 6.58
CA LEU A 10 0.50 12.18 5.63
C LEU A 10 0.43 13.70 5.72
N LYS A 11 0.50 14.28 6.93
CA LYS A 11 0.54 15.73 7.08
C LYS A 11 1.75 16.34 6.38
N GLU A 12 2.91 15.71 6.51
CA GLU A 12 4.11 16.19 5.82
C GLU A 12 3.94 16.15 4.30
N GLN A 13 3.42 15.03 3.77
CA GLN A 13 3.22 14.88 2.34
C GLN A 13 2.13 15.82 1.81
N LEU A 14 1.07 16.04 2.57
CA LEU A 14 -0.04 16.90 2.16
C LEU A 14 0.29 18.39 2.20
N LYS A 15 1.45 18.77 2.73
CA LYS A 15 1.97 20.13 2.58
C LYS A 15 2.42 20.40 1.16
N ASP A 16 2.82 19.37 0.42
CA ASP A 16 3.11 19.47 -1.01
C ASP A 16 1.78 19.48 -1.76
N THR A 17 1.47 20.58 -2.43
CA THR A 17 0.21 20.77 -3.14
C THR A 17 0.03 19.75 -4.27
N GLU A 18 1.13 19.41 -4.97
CA GLU A 18 1.09 18.44 -6.06
C GLU A 18 0.79 17.04 -5.52
N PHE A 19 1.47 16.66 -4.46
CA PHE A 19 1.21 15.37 -3.81
C PHE A 19 -0.23 15.28 -3.30
N LYS A 20 -0.71 16.33 -2.64
CA LYS A 20 -2.09 16.38 -2.14
C LYS A 20 -3.10 16.19 -3.26
N ARG A 21 -2.87 16.85 -4.40
CA ARG A 21 -3.74 16.75 -5.56
C ARG A 21 -3.77 15.33 -6.11
N GLU A 22 -2.61 14.70 -6.24
CA GLU A 22 -2.51 13.31 -6.70
C GLU A 22 -3.16 12.37 -5.70
N TRP A 23 -2.93 12.59 -4.42
CA TRP A 23 -3.53 11.81 -3.34
C TRP A 23 -5.05 11.85 -3.42
N GLU A 24 -5.63 13.04 -3.52
CA GLU A 24 -7.09 13.22 -3.59
C GLU A 24 -7.69 12.57 -4.83
N LYS A 25 -6.93 12.47 -5.91
CA LYS A 25 -7.37 11.80 -7.14
C LYS A 25 -7.16 10.30 -7.14
N SER A 26 -6.45 9.77 -6.16
CA SER A 26 -6.00 8.38 -6.15
C SER A 26 -6.90 7.47 -5.33
N GLU A 27 -8.20 7.48 -5.64
CA GLU A 27 -9.14 6.57 -4.99
C GLU A 27 -8.77 5.10 -5.23
N ALA A 28 -8.29 4.79 -6.44
CA ALA A 28 -7.85 3.44 -6.77
C ALA A 28 -6.67 2.99 -5.87
N ALA A 29 -5.69 3.86 -5.63
CA ALA A 29 -4.58 3.56 -4.73
C ALA A 29 -5.06 3.34 -3.30
N TYR A 30 -6.02 4.13 -2.85
CA TYR A 30 -6.63 3.95 -1.54
C TYR A 30 -7.29 2.57 -1.41
N GLN A 31 -8.05 2.17 -2.43
CA GLN A 31 -8.70 0.86 -2.44
C GLN A 31 -7.69 -0.28 -2.41
N VAL A 32 -6.62 -0.19 -3.20
CA VAL A 32 -5.54 -1.18 -3.21
C VAL A 32 -4.95 -1.33 -1.81
N THR A 33 -4.59 -0.20 -1.19
CA THR A 33 -4.01 -0.19 0.15
C THR A 33 -4.95 -0.80 1.17
N ARG A 34 -6.21 -0.42 1.14
CA ARG A 34 -7.22 -0.93 2.07
C ARG A 34 -7.41 -2.44 1.93
N GLU A 35 -7.51 -2.94 0.70
CA GLU A 35 -7.67 -4.37 0.46
C GLU A 35 -6.43 -5.16 0.88
N LEU A 36 -5.24 -4.61 0.64
CA LEU A 36 -3.99 -5.22 1.07
C LEU A 36 -3.95 -5.35 2.59
N ILE A 37 -4.22 -4.29 3.31
CA ILE A 37 -4.19 -4.29 4.77
C ILE A 37 -5.22 -5.29 5.31
N ARG A 38 -6.44 -5.27 4.79
CA ARG A 38 -7.50 -6.19 5.21
C ARG A 38 -7.08 -7.63 5.02
N ALA A 39 -6.62 -8.00 3.82
CA ALA A 39 -6.24 -9.37 3.51
C ALA A 39 -5.03 -9.81 4.36
N ARG A 40 -4.08 -8.91 4.59
CA ARG A 40 -2.92 -9.21 5.44
C ARG A 40 -3.35 -9.50 6.87
N ILE A 41 -4.20 -8.67 7.45
CA ILE A 41 -4.68 -8.83 8.83
C ILE A 41 -5.53 -10.08 8.97
N GLU A 42 -6.45 -10.32 8.05
CA GLU A 42 -7.28 -11.53 8.05
C GLU A 42 -6.44 -12.80 7.93
N GLY A 43 -5.38 -12.75 7.15
CA GLY A 43 -4.44 -13.86 7.01
C GLY A 43 -3.46 -13.99 8.16
N LYS A 44 -3.49 -13.07 9.14
CA LYS A 44 -2.56 -13.05 10.27
C LYS A 44 -1.10 -13.01 9.82
N ILE A 45 -0.82 -12.24 8.78
CA ILE A 45 0.50 -12.10 8.18
C ILE A 45 1.07 -10.73 8.55
N THR A 46 2.33 -10.70 9.01
CA THR A 46 3.01 -9.43 9.28
C THR A 46 3.44 -8.76 7.96
N GLN A 47 3.72 -7.45 8.02
CA GLN A 47 4.29 -6.75 6.87
C GLN A 47 5.57 -7.43 6.37
N ARG A 48 6.42 -7.86 7.29
CA ARG A 48 7.68 -8.53 6.98
C ARG A 48 7.45 -9.85 6.26
N GLN A 49 6.52 -10.67 6.75
CA GLN A 49 6.16 -11.94 6.13
C GLN A 49 5.59 -11.73 4.73
N LEU A 50 4.71 -10.75 4.58
CA LEU A 50 4.15 -10.42 3.28
C LEU A 50 5.24 -9.99 2.31
N ALA A 51 6.17 -9.13 2.75
CA ALA A 51 7.28 -8.67 1.93
C ALA A 51 8.13 -9.86 1.42
N GLN A 52 8.45 -10.80 2.31
CA GLN A 52 9.21 -11.98 1.93
C GLN A 52 8.48 -12.82 0.87
N ARG A 53 7.18 -13.02 1.04
CA ARG A 53 6.37 -13.81 0.11
C ARG A 53 6.21 -13.12 -1.24
N ALA A 54 6.07 -11.80 -1.23
CA ALA A 54 5.87 -11.01 -2.46
C ALA A 54 7.19 -10.65 -3.16
N GLY A 55 8.34 -11.01 -2.59
CA GLY A 55 9.64 -10.72 -3.19
C GLY A 55 9.99 -9.23 -3.14
N THR A 56 9.65 -8.57 -2.05
CA THR A 56 9.96 -7.16 -1.82
C THR A 56 10.46 -6.95 -0.39
N THR A 57 10.55 -5.71 0.06
CA THR A 57 11.02 -5.39 1.41
C THR A 57 9.89 -4.90 2.30
N GLN A 58 10.07 -5.05 3.61
CA GLN A 58 9.10 -4.53 4.57
C GLN A 58 8.91 -3.01 4.41
N ALA A 59 9.98 -2.28 4.11
CA ALA A 59 9.90 -0.84 3.89
C ALA A 59 8.95 -0.49 2.75
N VAL A 60 8.98 -1.27 1.66
CA VAL A 60 8.08 -1.06 0.52
C VAL A 60 6.63 -1.34 0.93
N ILE A 61 6.37 -2.45 1.63
CA ILE A 61 5.03 -2.77 2.11
C ILE A 61 4.52 -1.67 3.05
N SER A 62 5.36 -1.21 3.96
CA SER A 62 5.00 -0.13 4.88
C SER A 62 4.62 1.15 4.14
N ARG A 63 5.39 1.53 3.12
CA ARG A 63 5.08 2.72 2.32
C ARG A 63 3.76 2.58 1.56
N ILE A 64 3.47 1.40 1.03
CA ILE A 64 2.18 1.15 0.38
C ILE A 64 1.05 1.28 1.38
N GLU A 65 1.18 0.67 2.56
CA GLU A 65 0.14 0.72 3.60
C GLU A 65 -0.04 2.14 4.14
N ASN A 66 1.00 2.95 4.13
CA ASN A 66 0.94 4.36 4.52
C ASN A 66 0.53 5.27 3.36
N MET A 67 0.29 4.71 2.19
CA MET A 67 -0.13 5.44 0.99
C MET A 67 0.87 6.52 0.56
N THR A 68 2.15 6.26 0.75
CA THR A 68 3.21 7.22 0.40
C THR A 68 3.84 6.91 -0.95
N VAL A 69 3.54 5.75 -1.51
CA VAL A 69 3.98 5.34 -2.85
C VAL A 69 2.85 4.64 -3.57
N SER A 70 2.89 4.71 -4.89
CA SER A 70 1.96 3.95 -5.74
C SER A 70 2.68 2.70 -6.21
N PRO A 71 2.21 1.49 -5.84
CA PRO A 71 2.86 0.27 -6.29
C PRO A 71 2.62 0.01 -7.77
N SER A 72 3.55 -0.68 -8.43
CA SER A 72 3.33 -1.15 -9.78
C SER A 72 2.26 -2.24 -9.79
N LEU A 73 1.59 -2.41 -10.95
CA LEU A 73 0.61 -3.49 -11.09
C LEU A 73 1.26 -4.86 -10.85
N GLY A 74 2.50 -5.04 -11.30
CA GLY A 74 3.23 -6.30 -11.06
C GLY A 74 3.43 -6.58 -9.59
N LEU A 75 3.78 -5.57 -8.80
CA LEU A 75 3.93 -5.74 -7.36
C LEU A 75 2.60 -6.02 -6.68
N VAL A 76 1.55 -5.29 -7.06
CA VAL A 76 0.19 -5.52 -6.52
C VAL A 76 -0.25 -6.95 -6.80
N GLN A 77 0.02 -7.46 -8.00
CA GLN A 77 -0.31 -8.84 -8.36
C GLN A 77 0.44 -9.84 -7.49
N ARG A 78 1.74 -9.63 -7.27
CA ARG A 78 2.54 -10.51 -6.41
C ARG A 78 2.03 -10.48 -4.97
N ILE A 79 1.66 -9.30 -4.48
CA ILE A 79 1.09 -9.16 -3.13
C ILE A 79 -0.23 -9.93 -3.03
N ALA A 80 -1.12 -9.76 -3.99
CA ALA A 80 -2.40 -10.48 -3.99
C ALA A 80 -2.18 -12.00 -3.99
N ASN A 81 -1.30 -12.48 -4.86
CA ASN A 81 -0.98 -13.91 -4.93
C ASN A 81 -0.40 -14.43 -3.61
N SER A 82 0.44 -13.61 -2.95
CA SER A 82 1.03 -13.98 -1.65
C SER A 82 0.00 -14.10 -0.54
N LEU A 83 -1.14 -13.45 -0.71
CA LEU A 83 -2.26 -13.50 0.25
C LEU A 83 -3.31 -14.53 -0.15
N GLY A 84 -3.04 -15.34 -1.17
CA GLY A 84 -4.01 -16.31 -1.68
C GLY A 84 -5.20 -15.66 -2.37
N LYS A 85 -5.03 -14.45 -2.85
CA LYS A 85 -6.10 -13.68 -3.50
C LYS A 85 -5.78 -13.50 -4.98
N LYS A 86 -6.82 -13.17 -5.74
CA LYS A 86 -6.70 -12.84 -7.16
C LYS A 86 -6.93 -11.35 -7.33
N LEU A 87 -6.04 -10.69 -8.08
CA LEU A 87 -6.20 -9.30 -8.43
C LEU A 87 -7.21 -9.18 -9.58
N GLU A 88 -8.25 -8.40 -9.38
CA GLU A 88 -9.20 -8.03 -10.43
C GLU A 88 -9.20 -6.53 -10.59
N ILE A 89 -9.24 -6.06 -11.83
CA ILE A 89 -9.29 -4.64 -12.17
C ILE A 89 -10.50 -4.43 -13.08
N LYS A 90 -11.29 -3.42 -12.76
CA LYS A 90 -12.45 -3.07 -13.57
C LYS A 90 -12.41 -1.59 -13.91
N PHE A 91 -12.75 -1.29 -15.14
CA PHE A 91 -13.06 0.06 -15.57
C PHE A 91 -14.58 0.19 -15.59
N THR A 92 -15.10 1.18 -14.92
CA THR A 92 -16.56 1.38 -14.82
C THR A 92 -16.98 2.72 -15.43
#